data_c329dcd3e9d081689395ae05945bef3a
#
_entry.id   c329dcd3e9d081689395ae05945bef3a
#
_cell.length_a   1.000
_cell.length_b   1.000
_cell.length_c   1.000
_cell.angle_alpha   90.00
_cell.angle_beta   90.00
_cell.angle_gamma   90.00
#
_symmetry.space_group_name_H-M   'P 1'
#
loop_
_entity.id
_entity.type
_entity.pdbx_description
1 polymer ?
#
loop_
_entity_poly.entity_id
_entity_poly.type
_entity_poly.pdbx_seq_one_letter_code
_entity_poly.pdbx_strand_id
1 'polypeptide(L)'
;MSTIVAIVGRPNVGKSTFFNRLVQRREAIVDSISGVTRDRHYGKTDWSGRDFSVIDTGGYVAGGDDVFQKEIDKQVNLAIEEADAIIFLVDVESGIMGTDEEIAQLLRRSKKPTFLAVNKVDNTKRAMDANEFYALGFEEIFPISSVNGSGTGELLDAVVKVLPEEEKVEEVTLPRFAVVGRPNAGKSSFINALIGEERYIVTDIAGTTRDAIDTRYNRFGFEFNLVDTAGIRRKAKVKEDLEFYSVMRSVRAIEHSDVCLLLVDATRGFEGQDANIFWLAQRNKKGVVILVNKWDLVEKDTHTTKHFEEGIRKIIAPFTDVPIIFISALTKQRIYKAIEKAVEVYNNRSQRIKTSVLNEYMLPIIEATPPPATKGKYIKIKYCIQLPTDLPQFVFFANLPQYIKDPYRRFVENKLREKFNFEGVPLDIFFREK
;
A
#
# COMPACT_ATOMS: atom_id res chain seq x y z
N MET A 1 -1.02 -11.96 7.56
CA MET A 1 -1.85 -11.37 6.49
C MET A 1 -2.04 -9.89 6.80
N SER A 2 -1.96 -9.01 5.81
CA SER A 2 -2.24 -7.59 6.04
C SER A 2 -3.74 -7.42 6.22
N THR A 3 -4.16 -6.91 7.37
CA THR A 3 -5.56 -6.77 7.76
C THR A 3 -6.06 -5.37 7.40
N ILE A 4 -7.23 -5.27 6.80
CA ILE A 4 -7.82 -4.00 6.34
C ILE A 4 -9.01 -3.63 7.20
N VAL A 5 -9.00 -2.41 7.74
CA VAL A 5 -10.12 -1.79 8.45
C VAL A 5 -10.64 -0.63 7.62
N ALA A 6 -11.90 -0.67 7.22
CA ALA A 6 -12.53 0.41 6.46
C ALA A 6 -13.31 1.35 7.38
N ILE A 7 -13.19 2.66 7.17
CA ILE A 7 -14.01 3.68 7.82
C ILE A 7 -15.13 4.08 6.86
N VAL A 8 -16.37 3.79 7.22
CA VAL A 8 -17.57 4.13 6.44
C VAL A 8 -18.47 5.09 7.22
N GLY A 9 -19.33 5.79 6.53
CA GLY A 9 -20.29 6.74 7.10
C GLY A 9 -20.59 7.85 6.11
N ARG A 10 -21.66 8.60 6.34
CA ARG A 10 -22.06 9.73 5.50
C ARG A 10 -20.99 10.84 5.48
N PRO A 11 -21.01 11.78 4.55
CA PRO A 11 -20.11 12.91 4.53
C PRO A 11 -20.16 13.77 5.80
N ASN A 12 -19.05 14.41 6.13
CA ASN A 12 -18.91 15.34 7.25
C ASN A 12 -19.05 14.76 8.68
N VAL A 13 -19.16 13.44 8.86
CA VAL A 13 -19.13 12.80 10.19
C VAL A 13 -17.75 12.76 10.82
N GLY A 14 -16.70 13.16 10.09
CA GLY A 14 -15.33 13.23 10.58
C GLY A 14 -14.44 12.03 10.20
N LYS A 15 -14.78 11.26 9.15
CA LYS A 15 -13.99 10.11 8.69
C LYS A 15 -12.52 10.44 8.45
N SER A 16 -12.25 11.48 7.66
CA SER A 16 -10.87 11.88 7.33
C SER A 16 -10.11 12.42 8.55
N THR A 17 -10.81 13.05 9.51
CA THR A 17 -10.21 13.47 10.78
C THR A 17 -9.79 12.27 11.61
N PHE A 18 -10.66 11.27 11.71
CA PHE A 18 -10.39 10.02 12.42
C PHE A 18 -9.27 9.22 11.74
N PHE A 19 -9.34 9.07 10.41
CA PHE A 19 -8.29 8.44 9.61
C PHE A 19 -6.92 9.09 9.85
N ASN A 20 -6.84 10.41 9.73
CA ASN A 20 -5.58 11.14 9.96
C ASN A 20 -5.04 10.93 11.38
N ARG A 21 -5.91 10.88 12.38
CA ARG A 21 -5.50 10.58 13.77
C ARG A 21 -4.87 9.18 13.90
N LEU A 22 -5.45 8.18 13.26
CA LEU A 22 -4.92 6.82 13.30
C LEU A 22 -3.55 6.71 12.62
N VAL A 23 -3.42 7.31 11.44
CA VAL A 23 -2.20 7.25 10.63
C VAL A 23 -1.07 8.11 11.21
N GLN A 24 -1.38 9.33 11.69
CA GLN A 24 -0.38 10.23 12.29
C GLN A 24 0.27 9.66 13.56
N ARG A 25 -0.41 8.78 14.27
CA ARG A 25 0.13 8.13 15.45
C ARG A 25 1.34 7.25 15.13
N ARG A 26 1.34 6.59 13.97
CA ARG A 26 2.48 5.79 13.49
C ARG A 26 3.60 6.65 12.89
N GLU A 27 3.26 7.72 12.17
CA GLU A 27 4.24 8.66 11.60
C GLU A 27 5.06 9.37 12.70
N ALA A 28 4.48 9.58 13.89
CA ALA A 28 5.20 10.14 15.04
C ALA A 28 6.21 9.16 15.65
N ILE A 29 6.05 7.85 15.41
CA ILE A 29 6.94 6.78 15.92
C ILE A 29 8.00 6.40 14.88
N VAL A 30 7.69 6.55 13.59
CA VAL A 30 8.56 6.22 12.46
C VAL A 30 8.87 7.51 11.71
N ASP A 31 10.06 8.04 11.91
CA ASP A 31 10.63 9.29 11.34
C ASP A 31 9.96 9.86 10.10
N SER A 32 9.64 11.16 10.19
CA SER A 32 9.08 12.00 9.15
C SER A 32 9.96 12.05 7.89
N ILE A 33 9.59 11.32 6.85
CA ILE A 33 10.07 11.58 5.50
C ILE A 33 9.24 12.74 4.94
N SER A 34 9.77 13.94 5.09
CA SER A 34 9.22 15.17 4.53
C SER A 34 9.29 15.10 2.99
N GLY A 35 8.15 15.22 2.32
CA GLY A 35 8.10 15.48 0.89
C GLY A 35 7.23 14.57 0.03
N VAL A 36 6.52 13.59 0.60
CA VAL A 36 5.59 12.73 -0.15
C VAL A 36 4.17 13.25 0.03
N THR A 37 3.48 13.54 -1.08
CA THR A 37 2.05 13.88 -1.08
C THR A 37 1.27 12.80 -0.33
N ARG A 38 0.61 13.19 0.77
CA ARG A 38 -0.24 12.32 1.58
C ARG A 38 -1.32 11.70 0.71
N ASP A 39 -1.33 10.38 0.61
CA ASP A 39 -2.52 9.69 0.16
C ASP A 39 -3.59 9.89 1.23
N ARG A 40 -4.66 10.60 0.88
CA ARG A 40 -5.70 11.02 1.83
C ARG A 40 -6.61 9.88 2.29
N HIS A 41 -6.43 8.67 1.76
CA HIS A 41 -7.42 7.60 1.86
C HIS A 41 -6.88 6.25 2.33
N TYR A 42 -5.57 6.07 2.40
CA TYR A 42 -4.92 4.84 2.82
C TYR A 42 -3.77 5.14 3.80
N GLY A 43 -3.71 4.40 4.89
CA GLY A 43 -2.62 4.50 5.85
C GLY A 43 -2.46 3.21 6.66
N LYS A 44 -1.24 2.98 7.15
CA LYS A 44 -0.95 1.93 8.12
C LYS A 44 -0.95 2.49 9.53
N THR A 45 -1.49 1.73 10.44
CA THR A 45 -1.46 2.01 11.88
C THR A 45 -1.16 0.75 12.65
N ASP A 46 -0.79 0.90 13.91
CA ASP A 46 -0.65 -0.21 14.86
C ASP A 46 -1.41 0.09 16.15
N TRP A 47 -1.94 -0.95 16.77
CA TRP A 47 -2.58 -0.88 18.07
C TRP A 47 -2.33 -2.17 18.86
N SER A 48 -1.90 -2.05 20.12
CA SER A 48 -1.61 -3.19 20.98
C SER A 48 -0.66 -4.22 20.34
N GLY A 49 0.32 -3.75 19.53
CA GLY A 49 1.30 -4.59 18.85
C GLY A 49 0.80 -5.30 17.60
N ARG A 50 -0.41 -4.97 17.10
CA ARG A 50 -0.97 -5.48 15.84
C ARG A 50 -1.00 -4.39 14.79
N ASP A 51 -0.36 -4.68 13.66
CA ASP A 51 -0.35 -3.82 12.48
C ASP A 51 -1.62 -4.06 11.65
N PHE A 52 -2.26 -3.00 11.17
CA PHE A 52 -3.36 -3.06 10.20
C PHE A 52 -3.41 -1.83 9.31
N SER A 53 -4.06 -1.98 8.17
CA SER A 53 -4.27 -0.91 7.20
C SER A 53 -5.63 -0.28 7.41
N VAL A 54 -5.69 1.05 7.33
CA VAL A 54 -6.95 1.80 7.45
C VAL A 54 -7.25 2.49 6.12
N ILE A 55 -8.52 2.44 5.72
CA ILE A 55 -9.00 3.08 4.50
C ILE A 55 -10.16 4.02 4.81
N ASP A 56 -10.03 5.30 4.39
CA ASP A 56 -11.12 6.27 4.41
C ASP A 56 -11.92 6.20 3.12
N THR A 57 -13.18 5.76 3.20
CA THR A 57 -14.06 5.65 2.04
C THR A 57 -14.62 7.00 1.57
N GLY A 58 -14.54 8.06 2.38
CA GLY A 58 -15.24 9.33 2.15
C GLY A 58 -14.59 10.30 1.15
N GLY A 59 -13.38 10.04 0.69
CA GLY A 59 -12.62 10.97 -0.15
C GLY A 59 -12.87 10.89 -1.65
N TYR A 60 -13.75 10.02 -2.10
CA TYR A 60 -13.99 9.72 -3.53
C TYR A 60 -15.33 10.23 -4.07
N VAL A 61 -16.04 11.07 -3.31
CA VAL A 61 -17.34 11.59 -3.76
C VAL A 61 -17.18 12.90 -4.54
N ALA A 62 -17.39 12.85 -5.84
CA ALA A 62 -17.50 14.03 -6.71
C ALA A 62 -18.84 13.96 -7.46
N GLY A 63 -19.84 14.79 -7.08
CA GLY A 63 -21.11 14.89 -7.83
C GLY A 63 -22.28 15.45 -7.02
N GLY A 64 -23.36 15.88 -7.67
CA GLY A 64 -24.55 16.48 -7.06
C GLY A 64 -25.50 15.47 -6.39
N ASP A 65 -26.51 15.96 -5.69
CA ASP A 65 -27.32 15.25 -4.68
C ASP A 65 -27.97 13.89 -5.09
N ASP A 66 -28.40 13.70 -6.32
CA ASP A 66 -29.01 12.43 -6.80
C ASP A 66 -27.99 11.33 -7.14
N VAL A 67 -26.71 11.71 -7.38
CA VAL A 67 -25.60 10.78 -7.62
C VAL A 67 -25.02 10.30 -6.28
N PHE A 68 -25.23 11.08 -5.23
CA PHE A 68 -24.63 10.95 -3.91
C PHE A 68 -24.99 9.67 -3.18
N GLN A 69 -26.29 9.30 -3.16
CA GLN A 69 -26.77 8.11 -2.45
C GLN A 69 -26.25 6.81 -3.07
N LYS A 70 -26.30 6.72 -4.39
CA LYS A 70 -25.75 5.54 -5.12
C LYS A 70 -24.24 5.37 -4.91
N GLU A 71 -23.53 6.48 -4.74
CA GLU A 71 -22.09 6.46 -4.50
C GLU A 71 -21.75 6.00 -3.09
N ILE A 72 -22.54 6.42 -2.07
CA ILE A 72 -22.40 5.95 -0.68
C ILE A 72 -22.66 4.45 -0.61
N ASP A 73 -23.76 3.96 -1.19
CA ASP A 73 -24.10 2.54 -1.22
C ASP A 73 -23.01 1.69 -1.86
N LYS A 74 -22.42 2.18 -2.95
CA LYS A 74 -21.29 1.54 -3.61
C LYS A 74 -20.06 1.45 -2.71
N GLN A 75 -19.73 2.53 -2.00
CA GLN A 75 -18.58 2.57 -1.07
C GLN A 75 -18.78 1.64 0.11
N VAL A 76 -19.98 1.59 0.67
CA VAL A 76 -20.34 0.69 1.78
C VAL A 76 -20.25 -0.77 1.33
N ASN A 77 -20.85 -1.11 0.18
CA ASN A 77 -20.80 -2.48 -0.34
C ASN A 77 -19.36 -2.91 -0.61
N LEU A 78 -18.52 -2.02 -1.10
CA LEU A 78 -17.12 -2.28 -1.34
C LEU A 78 -16.33 -2.51 -0.05
N ALA A 79 -16.58 -1.68 0.98
CA ALA A 79 -15.99 -1.88 2.28
C ALA A 79 -16.41 -3.23 2.89
N ILE A 80 -17.69 -3.63 2.69
CA ILE A 80 -18.20 -4.94 3.08
C ILE A 80 -17.46 -6.08 2.38
N GLU A 81 -17.16 -5.94 1.09
CA GLU A 81 -16.47 -6.98 0.32
C GLU A 81 -14.99 -7.11 0.70
N GLU A 82 -14.28 -6.02 0.87
CA GLU A 82 -12.81 -5.99 0.91
C GLU A 82 -12.21 -5.81 2.31
N ALA A 83 -12.94 -5.25 3.30
CA ALA A 83 -12.41 -5.05 4.64
C ALA A 83 -12.58 -6.29 5.53
N ASP A 84 -11.65 -6.49 6.47
CA ASP A 84 -11.74 -7.52 7.50
C ASP A 84 -12.60 -7.07 8.68
N ALA A 85 -12.62 -5.75 8.96
CA ALA A 85 -13.50 -5.11 9.91
C ALA A 85 -13.91 -3.72 9.42
N ILE A 86 -15.06 -3.22 9.88
CA ILE A 86 -15.62 -1.94 9.46
C ILE A 86 -15.85 -1.06 10.70
N ILE A 87 -15.40 0.18 10.64
CA ILE A 87 -15.76 1.22 11.59
C ILE A 87 -16.83 2.09 10.93
N PHE A 88 -18.04 1.99 11.42
CA PHE A 88 -19.16 2.82 10.99
C PHE A 88 -19.20 4.10 11.81
N LEU A 89 -18.86 5.23 11.20
CA LEU A 89 -18.74 6.52 11.87
C LEU A 89 -20.00 7.34 11.66
N VAL A 90 -20.62 7.79 12.76
CA VAL A 90 -21.79 8.68 12.80
C VAL A 90 -21.48 9.92 13.63
N ASP A 91 -22.33 10.93 13.58
CA ASP A 91 -22.10 12.25 14.19
C ASP A 91 -23.17 12.56 15.25
N VAL A 92 -22.75 12.71 16.52
CA VAL A 92 -23.66 12.99 17.64
C VAL A 92 -24.35 14.35 17.51
N GLU A 93 -23.72 15.34 16.85
CA GLU A 93 -24.28 16.69 16.72
C GLU A 93 -25.51 16.75 15.80
N SER A 94 -25.50 15.91 14.76
CA SER A 94 -26.61 15.87 13.79
C SER A 94 -27.69 14.84 14.14
N GLY A 95 -27.46 13.97 15.14
CA GLY A 95 -28.33 12.86 15.44
C GLY A 95 -28.37 11.81 14.32
N ILE A 96 -29.28 10.88 14.41
CA ILE A 96 -29.50 9.83 13.41
C ILE A 96 -30.17 10.44 12.17
N MET A 97 -29.57 10.20 11.01
CA MET A 97 -30.10 10.61 9.72
C MET A 97 -30.55 9.39 8.92
N GLY A 98 -31.51 9.56 7.99
CA GLY A 98 -32.00 8.45 7.15
C GLY A 98 -30.88 7.69 6.42
N THR A 99 -29.84 8.41 5.96
CA THR A 99 -28.65 7.80 5.36
C THR A 99 -27.88 6.91 6.33
N ASP A 100 -27.84 7.27 7.63
CA ASP A 100 -27.19 6.45 8.65
C ASP A 100 -27.97 5.14 8.86
N GLU A 101 -29.32 5.20 8.81
CA GLU A 101 -30.19 4.02 8.93
C GLU A 101 -30.00 3.07 7.73
N GLU A 102 -29.91 3.60 6.51
CA GLU A 102 -29.67 2.81 5.28
C GLU A 102 -28.31 2.11 5.33
N ILE A 103 -27.23 2.83 5.69
CA ILE A 103 -25.90 2.26 5.87
C ILE A 103 -25.93 1.18 6.96
N ALA A 104 -26.57 1.44 8.10
CA ALA A 104 -26.72 0.48 9.20
C ALA A 104 -27.40 -0.82 8.74
N GLN A 105 -28.45 -0.73 7.91
CA GLN A 105 -29.13 -1.90 7.35
C GLN A 105 -28.21 -2.73 6.46
N LEU A 106 -27.43 -2.09 5.58
CA LEU A 106 -26.47 -2.77 4.71
C LEU A 106 -25.39 -3.48 5.53
N LEU A 107 -24.81 -2.79 6.52
CA LEU A 107 -23.76 -3.34 7.37
C LEU A 107 -24.25 -4.53 8.21
N ARG A 108 -25.41 -4.46 8.80
CA ARG A 108 -26.02 -5.57 9.57
C ARG A 108 -26.29 -6.80 8.72
N ARG A 109 -26.72 -6.62 7.45
CA ARG A 109 -26.94 -7.73 6.50
C ARG A 109 -25.67 -8.42 6.08
N SER A 110 -24.56 -7.71 6.08
CA SER A 110 -23.27 -8.22 5.60
C SER A 110 -22.62 -9.26 6.50
N LYS A 111 -22.98 -9.28 7.80
CA LYS A 111 -22.34 -10.08 8.86
C LYS A 111 -20.83 -9.82 9.04
N LYS A 112 -20.29 -8.74 8.46
CA LYS A 112 -18.90 -8.31 8.72
C LYS A 112 -18.79 -7.72 10.12
N PRO A 113 -17.69 -7.95 10.85
CA PRO A 113 -17.41 -7.25 12.10
C PRO A 113 -17.51 -5.75 11.90
N THR A 114 -18.51 -5.13 12.53
CA THR A 114 -18.80 -3.71 12.37
C THR A 114 -18.88 -3.04 13.74
N PHE A 115 -18.16 -1.94 13.91
CA PHE A 115 -18.08 -1.16 15.13
C PHE A 115 -18.71 0.20 14.91
N LEU A 116 -19.80 0.48 15.61
CA LEU A 116 -20.49 1.78 15.53
C LEU A 116 -19.77 2.81 16.40
N ALA A 117 -19.10 3.76 15.76
CA ALA A 117 -18.40 4.85 16.41
C ALA A 117 -19.19 6.15 16.30
N VAL A 118 -19.64 6.67 17.44
CA VAL A 118 -20.36 7.95 17.53
C VAL A 118 -19.32 9.05 17.77
N ASN A 119 -19.07 9.85 16.74
CA ASN A 119 -18.03 10.87 16.75
C ASN A 119 -18.52 12.23 17.26
N LYS A 120 -17.56 13.11 17.55
CA LYS A 120 -17.73 14.47 18.10
C LYS A 120 -18.25 14.48 19.54
N VAL A 121 -18.03 13.42 20.29
CA VAL A 121 -18.37 13.33 21.71
C VAL A 121 -17.26 13.98 22.53
N ASP A 122 -17.32 15.30 22.67
CA ASP A 122 -16.28 16.11 23.32
C ASP A 122 -16.55 16.41 24.79
N ASN A 123 -17.75 16.08 25.27
CA ASN A 123 -18.18 16.37 26.65
C ASN A 123 -19.20 15.34 27.15
N THR A 124 -19.46 15.36 28.48
CA THR A 124 -20.34 14.41 29.15
C THR A 124 -21.80 14.48 28.65
N LYS A 125 -22.29 15.64 28.24
CA LYS A 125 -23.64 15.78 27.70
C LYS A 125 -23.78 15.01 26.39
N ARG A 126 -22.84 15.20 25.46
CA ARG A 126 -22.81 14.47 24.18
C ARG A 126 -22.61 12.97 24.36
N ALA A 127 -21.95 12.55 25.43
CA ALA A 127 -21.83 11.14 25.77
C ALA A 127 -23.20 10.53 26.12
N MET A 128 -24.13 11.29 26.73
CA MET A 128 -25.49 10.85 26.96
C MET A 128 -26.32 10.82 25.67
N ASP A 129 -26.16 11.83 24.81
CA ASP A 129 -26.84 11.92 23.51
C ASP A 129 -26.41 10.76 22.58
N ALA A 130 -25.19 10.24 22.72
CA ALA A 130 -24.69 9.10 21.95
C ALA A 130 -25.56 7.84 22.13
N ASN A 131 -26.28 7.69 23.23
CA ASN A 131 -27.16 6.54 23.48
C ASN A 131 -28.31 6.42 22.47
N GLU A 132 -28.71 7.51 21.81
CA GLU A 132 -29.72 7.48 20.75
C GLU A 132 -29.33 6.51 19.63
N PHE A 133 -28.00 6.39 19.35
CA PHE A 133 -27.50 5.58 18.26
C PHE A 133 -27.63 4.05 18.44
N TYR A 134 -28.02 3.58 19.62
CA TYR A 134 -28.45 2.18 19.78
C TYR A 134 -29.66 1.83 18.89
N ALA A 135 -30.43 2.83 18.47
CA ALA A 135 -31.57 2.64 17.56
C ALA A 135 -31.12 2.13 16.16
N LEU A 136 -29.83 2.30 15.78
CA LEU A 136 -29.27 1.72 14.57
C LEU A 136 -29.07 0.19 14.64
N GLY A 137 -29.28 -0.43 15.81
CA GLY A 137 -29.35 -1.89 16.01
C GLY A 137 -27.97 -2.55 16.06
N PHE A 138 -26.96 -1.89 16.60
CA PHE A 138 -25.66 -2.47 16.96
C PHE A 138 -25.63 -2.74 18.47
N GLU A 139 -24.96 -3.83 18.87
CA GLU A 139 -24.88 -4.25 20.28
C GLU A 139 -24.06 -3.29 21.13
N GLU A 140 -22.98 -2.76 20.57
CA GLU A 140 -22.08 -1.81 21.22
C GLU A 140 -21.93 -0.52 20.40
N ILE A 141 -21.85 0.59 21.11
CA ILE A 141 -21.50 1.89 20.55
C ILE A 141 -20.22 2.41 21.19
N PHE A 142 -19.41 3.10 20.41
CA PHE A 142 -18.15 3.69 20.87
C PHE A 142 -18.24 5.22 20.75
N PRO A 143 -18.56 5.93 21.85
CA PRO A 143 -18.51 7.39 21.86
C PRO A 143 -17.06 7.86 21.74
N ILE A 144 -16.73 8.55 20.64
CA ILE A 144 -15.36 8.99 20.37
C ILE A 144 -15.29 10.49 20.04
N SER A 145 -14.11 11.06 20.17
CA SER A 145 -13.77 12.34 19.58
C SER A 145 -12.54 12.19 18.67
N SER A 146 -12.77 12.29 17.37
CA SER A 146 -11.66 12.25 16.38
C SER A 146 -10.67 13.40 16.55
N VAL A 147 -11.11 14.53 17.14
CA VAL A 147 -10.27 15.73 17.34
C VAL A 147 -9.36 15.57 18.55
N ASN A 148 -9.85 15.17 19.70
CA ASN A 148 -9.06 15.06 20.93
C ASN A 148 -8.57 13.64 21.23
N GLY A 149 -9.17 12.59 20.61
CA GLY A 149 -8.79 11.20 20.78
C GLY A 149 -9.50 10.45 21.90
N SER A 150 -10.44 11.11 22.60
CA SER A 150 -11.23 10.44 23.65
C SER A 150 -12.02 9.26 23.08
N GLY A 151 -12.11 8.14 23.80
CA GLY A 151 -12.83 6.93 23.42
C GLY A 151 -12.23 6.10 22.28
N THR A 152 -11.21 6.62 21.57
CA THR A 152 -10.63 5.90 20.42
C THR A 152 -9.87 4.64 20.84
N GLY A 153 -9.36 4.57 22.06
CA GLY A 153 -8.65 3.40 22.58
C GLY A 153 -9.57 2.19 22.72
N GLU A 154 -10.73 2.37 23.34
CA GLU A 154 -11.72 1.31 23.53
C GLU A 154 -12.25 0.76 22.20
N LEU A 155 -12.51 1.66 21.23
CA LEU A 155 -12.88 1.27 19.87
C LEU A 155 -11.77 0.42 19.22
N LEU A 156 -10.52 0.84 19.30
CA LEU A 156 -9.40 0.12 18.68
C LEU A 156 -9.11 -1.21 19.38
N ASP A 157 -9.28 -1.29 20.69
CA ASP A 157 -9.19 -2.55 21.43
C ASP A 157 -10.25 -3.57 20.96
N ALA A 158 -11.47 -3.10 20.71
CA ALA A 158 -12.53 -3.94 20.18
C ALA A 158 -12.24 -4.38 18.74
N VAL A 159 -11.78 -3.46 17.90
CA VAL A 159 -11.40 -3.77 16.50
C VAL A 159 -10.31 -4.83 16.47
N VAL A 160 -9.20 -4.64 17.21
CA VAL A 160 -8.06 -5.56 17.16
C VAL A 160 -8.41 -6.98 17.62
N LYS A 161 -9.36 -7.14 18.54
CA LYS A 161 -9.81 -8.46 19.02
C LYS A 161 -10.42 -9.34 17.92
N VAL A 162 -11.06 -8.74 16.91
CA VAL A 162 -11.73 -9.49 15.83
C VAL A 162 -10.86 -9.64 14.58
N LEU A 163 -9.73 -8.93 14.52
CA LEU A 163 -8.83 -9.04 13.37
C LEU A 163 -8.17 -10.43 13.34
N PRO A 164 -8.00 -11.04 12.14
CA PRO A 164 -7.36 -12.33 11.99
C PRO A 164 -5.95 -12.34 12.63
N GLU A 165 -5.57 -13.41 13.29
CA GLU A 165 -4.21 -13.58 13.78
C GLU A 165 -3.22 -13.72 12.61
N GLU A 166 -2.05 -13.11 12.73
CA GLU A 166 -0.96 -13.35 11.78
C GLU A 166 -0.43 -14.77 11.98
N GLU A 167 -0.83 -15.69 11.13
CA GLU A 167 -0.19 -16.99 11.05
C GLU A 167 1.25 -16.80 10.56
N LYS A 168 2.21 -17.07 11.43
CA LYS A 168 3.62 -17.23 11.05
C LYS A 168 3.78 -18.59 10.38
N VAL A 169 3.53 -18.62 9.09
CA VAL A 169 3.84 -19.82 8.29
C VAL A 169 5.31 -19.72 7.88
N GLU A 170 6.17 -20.51 8.52
CA GLU A 170 7.51 -20.82 8.05
C GLU A 170 7.42 -21.86 6.91
N GLU A 171 6.90 -21.47 5.77
CA GLU A 171 7.09 -22.23 4.53
C GLU A 171 8.02 -21.44 3.60
N VAL A 172 8.86 -22.17 2.85
CA VAL A 172 9.63 -21.59 1.73
C VAL A 172 8.61 -21.02 0.74
N THR A 173 8.27 -19.78 0.95
CA THR A 173 7.22 -19.12 0.18
C THR A 173 7.76 -18.71 -1.18
N LEU A 174 7.12 -19.23 -2.24
CA LEU A 174 7.38 -18.76 -3.61
C LEU A 174 7.22 -17.23 -3.69
N PRO A 175 8.00 -16.55 -4.55
CA PRO A 175 7.82 -15.12 -4.80
C PRO A 175 6.37 -14.78 -5.11
N ARG A 176 5.86 -13.68 -4.54
CA ARG A 176 4.49 -13.21 -4.76
C ARG A 176 4.51 -11.94 -5.60
N PHE A 177 3.90 -11.99 -6.77
CA PHE A 177 3.83 -10.86 -7.69
C PHE A 177 2.41 -10.33 -7.81
N ALA A 178 2.23 -9.01 -7.62
CA ALA A 178 0.98 -8.32 -7.86
C ALA A 178 1.00 -7.58 -9.20
N VAL A 179 -0.05 -7.73 -9.98
CA VAL A 179 -0.26 -6.97 -11.22
C VAL A 179 -1.20 -5.82 -10.93
N VAL A 180 -0.66 -4.60 -10.85
CA VAL A 180 -1.38 -3.39 -10.45
C VAL A 180 -1.34 -2.33 -11.56
N GLY A 181 -2.20 -1.31 -11.46
CA GLY A 181 -2.28 -0.24 -12.44
C GLY A 181 -3.71 0.24 -12.60
N ARG A 182 -3.89 1.34 -13.33
CA ARG A 182 -5.20 1.95 -13.61
C ARG A 182 -6.18 0.98 -14.29
N PRO A 183 -7.49 1.27 -14.26
CA PRO A 183 -8.46 0.63 -15.16
C PRO A 183 -7.99 0.72 -16.60
N ASN A 184 -8.23 -0.33 -17.38
CA ASN A 184 -7.88 -0.43 -18.81
C ASN A 184 -6.38 -0.35 -19.18
N ALA A 185 -5.45 -0.37 -18.22
CA ALA A 185 -4.01 -0.46 -18.49
C ALA A 185 -3.57 -1.82 -19.08
N GLY A 186 -4.49 -2.81 -19.14
CA GLY A 186 -4.25 -4.12 -19.76
C GLY A 186 -3.84 -5.22 -18.78
N LYS A 187 -4.16 -5.07 -17.48
CA LYS A 187 -3.84 -6.07 -16.44
C LYS A 187 -4.37 -7.46 -16.77
N SER A 188 -5.65 -7.57 -17.13
CA SER A 188 -6.27 -8.84 -17.51
C SER A 188 -5.63 -9.45 -18.76
N SER A 189 -5.30 -8.62 -19.75
CA SER A 189 -4.61 -9.06 -20.96
C SER A 189 -3.20 -9.58 -20.67
N PHE A 190 -2.47 -8.91 -19.78
CA PHE A 190 -1.15 -9.33 -19.35
C PHE A 190 -1.19 -10.68 -18.62
N ILE A 191 -2.11 -10.84 -17.67
CA ILE A 191 -2.28 -12.12 -16.95
C ILE A 191 -2.70 -13.23 -17.90
N ASN A 192 -3.63 -12.97 -18.83
CA ASN A 192 -4.03 -13.94 -19.84
C ASN A 192 -2.87 -14.31 -20.78
N ALA A 193 -2.04 -13.35 -21.17
CA ALA A 193 -0.84 -13.60 -21.96
C ALA A 193 0.20 -14.49 -21.25
N LEU A 194 0.29 -14.36 -19.92
CA LEU A 194 1.16 -15.20 -19.08
C LEU A 194 0.62 -16.61 -18.92
N ILE A 195 -0.66 -16.75 -18.56
CA ILE A 195 -1.25 -18.05 -18.21
C ILE A 195 -1.52 -18.88 -19.48
N GLY A 196 -1.77 -18.23 -20.63
CA GLY A 196 -2.12 -18.88 -21.89
C GLY A 196 -3.58 -19.32 -21.95
N GLU A 197 -4.05 -19.74 -23.15
CA GLU A 197 -5.44 -20.19 -23.36
C GLU A 197 -5.70 -21.63 -22.89
N GLU A 198 -4.67 -22.40 -22.58
CA GLU A 198 -4.82 -23.76 -22.10
C GLU A 198 -4.86 -23.82 -20.56
N ARG A 199 -5.98 -24.40 -20.09
CA ARG A 199 -6.40 -24.61 -18.68
C ARG A 199 -5.48 -25.60 -17.93
N TYR A 200 -4.18 -25.34 -17.79
CA TYR A 200 -3.33 -26.19 -16.96
C TYR A 200 -2.72 -25.41 -15.79
N ILE A 201 -3.05 -25.93 -14.61
CA ILE A 201 -2.53 -25.63 -13.28
C ILE A 201 -3.17 -24.37 -12.64
N VAL A 202 -4.42 -24.54 -12.26
CA VAL A 202 -4.97 -23.94 -11.06
C VAL A 202 -5.01 -25.07 -10.03
N THR A 203 -4.00 -25.22 -9.23
CA THR A 203 -4.19 -25.83 -7.92
C THR A 203 -4.77 -24.72 -7.05
N ASP A 204 -6.09 -24.73 -6.88
CA ASP A 204 -6.72 -24.07 -5.75
C ASP A 204 -6.07 -24.66 -4.51
N ILE A 205 -5.19 -23.94 -3.85
CA ILE A 205 -4.72 -24.30 -2.53
C ILE A 205 -5.93 -24.09 -1.61
N ALA A 206 -6.73 -25.15 -1.49
CA ALA A 206 -7.81 -25.24 -0.52
C ALA A 206 -7.18 -25.25 0.86
N GLY A 207 -7.27 -24.14 1.59
CA GLY A 207 -6.79 -24.06 2.97
C GLY A 207 -6.72 -22.69 3.59
N THR A 208 -6.83 -21.60 2.83
CA THR A 208 -6.90 -20.26 3.40
C THR A 208 -8.28 -19.67 3.14
N THR A 209 -9.03 -19.54 4.21
CA THR A 209 -10.38 -18.99 4.29
C THR A 209 -10.50 -17.65 3.59
N ARG A 210 -11.44 -17.58 2.61
CA ARG A 210 -12.09 -16.41 2.03
C ARG A 210 -11.22 -15.39 1.27
N ASP A 211 -11.34 -15.44 -0.07
CA ASP A 211 -11.31 -14.35 -1.04
C ASP A 211 -10.03 -13.97 -1.82
N ALA A 212 -8.84 -14.46 -1.54
CA ALA A 212 -7.68 -14.24 -2.43
C ALA A 212 -7.28 -15.56 -3.11
N ILE A 213 -7.68 -15.75 -4.36
CA ILE A 213 -7.18 -16.89 -5.15
C ILE A 213 -5.86 -16.46 -5.81
N ASP A 214 -4.75 -16.82 -5.15
CA ASP A 214 -3.43 -16.71 -5.73
C ASP A 214 -3.28 -17.78 -6.83
N THR A 215 -2.74 -17.40 -7.97
CA THR A 215 -2.48 -18.35 -9.06
C THR A 215 -1.00 -18.68 -9.11
N ARG A 216 -0.64 -19.93 -8.85
CA ARG A 216 0.74 -20.40 -9.00
C ARG A 216 1.10 -20.46 -10.48
N TYR A 217 2.22 -19.85 -10.82
CA TYR A 217 2.83 -19.90 -12.14
C TYR A 217 4.08 -20.78 -12.08
N ASN A 218 4.16 -21.78 -12.96
CA ASN A 218 5.33 -22.64 -13.07
C ASN A 218 5.58 -22.97 -14.55
N ARG A 219 6.27 -22.09 -15.26
CA ARG A 219 6.63 -22.27 -16.68
C ARG A 219 7.93 -21.55 -17.02
N PHE A 220 8.61 -22.04 -18.04
CA PHE A 220 9.83 -21.44 -18.58
C PHE A 220 10.95 -21.24 -17.54
N GLY A 221 11.00 -22.09 -16.50
CA GLY A 221 11.99 -21.99 -15.43
C GLY A 221 11.66 -20.96 -14.37
N PHE A 222 10.50 -20.32 -14.43
CA PHE A 222 10.02 -19.38 -13.41
C PHE A 222 8.92 -20.01 -12.56
N GLU A 223 9.02 -19.88 -11.25
CA GLU A 223 8.02 -20.33 -10.29
C GLU A 223 7.70 -19.23 -9.28
N PHE A 224 6.42 -18.80 -9.25
CA PHE A 224 5.93 -17.72 -8.37
C PHE A 224 4.41 -17.76 -8.24
N ASN A 225 3.86 -17.00 -7.29
CA ASN A 225 2.44 -16.79 -7.12
C ASN A 225 2.01 -15.42 -7.65
N LEU A 226 0.97 -15.37 -8.47
CA LEU A 226 0.27 -14.15 -8.84
C LEU A 226 -0.83 -13.87 -7.84
N VAL A 227 -0.75 -12.72 -7.15
CA VAL A 227 -1.69 -12.32 -6.09
C VAL A 227 -2.96 -11.73 -6.71
N ASP A 228 -4.13 -12.02 -6.12
CA ASP A 228 -5.45 -11.46 -6.46
C ASP A 228 -5.88 -11.62 -7.93
N THR A 229 -5.61 -12.74 -8.54
CA THR A 229 -6.00 -13.02 -9.94
C THR A 229 -7.51 -13.18 -10.11
N ALA A 230 -8.25 -13.63 -9.08
CA ALA A 230 -9.70 -13.80 -9.11
C ALA A 230 -10.44 -12.48 -9.33
N GLY A 231 -9.99 -11.42 -8.69
CA GLY A 231 -10.52 -10.09 -8.87
C GLY A 231 -10.36 -9.55 -10.29
N ILE A 232 -9.26 -9.87 -10.93
CA ILE A 232 -9.00 -9.48 -12.33
C ILE A 232 -9.84 -10.30 -13.31
N ARG A 233 -10.08 -11.60 -13.02
CA ARG A 233 -10.92 -12.49 -13.85
C ARG A 233 -12.42 -12.19 -13.78
N ARG A 234 -12.96 -11.86 -12.59
CA ARG A 234 -14.38 -11.51 -12.41
C ARG A 234 -14.77 -10.25 -13.18
N LYS A 235 -13.88 -9.25 -13.30
CA LYS A 235 -14.12 -8.01 -14.05
C LYS A 235 -14.28 -8.20 -15.56
N ALA A 236 -13.79 -9.26 -16.15
CA ALA A 236 -14.04 -9.53 -17.58
C ALA A 236 -15.53 -9.70 -17.92
N LYS A 237 -16.40 -9.87 -16.90
CA LYS A 237 -17.85 -10.07 -17.04
C LYS A 237 -18.71 -8.87 -16.62
N VAL A 238 -18.16 -7.84 -15.95
CA VAL A 238 -18.93 -6.70 -15.43
C VAL A 238 -18.39 -5.39 -15.99
N LYS A 239 -19.21 -4.66 -16.72
CA LYS A 239 -18.91 -3.45 -17.50
C LYS A 239 -19.01 -2.15 -16.72
N GLU A 240 -18.71 -2.06 -15.42
CA GLU A 240 -18.76 -0.78 -14.71
C GLU A 240 -17.46 -0.51 -13.93
N ASP A 241 -16.77 0.54 -14.37
CA ASP A 241 -15.53 1.08 -13.79
C ASP A 241 -15.85 1.87 -12.52
N LEU A 242 -15.59 1.29 -11.37
CA LEU A 242 -15.52 2.00 -10.12
C LEU A 242 -14.04 2.23 -9.78
N GLU A 243 -13.58 3.48 -9.89
CA GLU A 243 -12.17 3.87 -9.59
C GLU A 243 -11.75 3.42 -8.19
N PHE A 244 -12.62 3.61 -7.21
CA PHE A 244 -12.40 3.22 -5.82
C PHE A 244 -12.20 1.70 -5.65
N TYR A 245 -12.98 0.88 -6.35
CA TYR A 245 -12.84 -0.59 -6.34
C TYR A 245 -11.45 -1.03 -6.82
N SER A 246 -10.93 -0.33 -7.83
CA SER A 246 -9.59 -0.58 -8.35
C SER A 246 -8.50 -0.24 -7.33
N VAL A 247 -8.69 0.81 -6.52
CA VAL A 247 -7.72 1.25 -5.51
C VAL A 247 -7.67 0.27 -4.33
N MET A 248 -8.81 -0.10 -3.75
CA MET A 248 -8.88 -1.06 -2.62
C MET A 248 -8.19 -2.39 -2.95
N ARG A 249 -8.48 -2.93 -4.15
CA ARG A 249 -7.83 -4.16 -4.62
C ARG A 249 -6.35 -3.99 -4.87
N SER A 250 -5.96 -2.84 -5.44
CA SER A 250 -4.53 -2.55 -5.63
C SER A 250 -3.79 -2.50 -4.30
N VAL A 251 -4.42 -1.91 -3.27
CA VAL A 251 -3.88 -1.89 -1.90
C VAL A 251 -3.66 -3.31 -1.39
N ARG A 252 -4.70 -4.15 -1.44
CA ARG A 252 -4.64 -5.53 -0.95
C ARG A 252 -3.60 -6.35 -1.71
N ALA A 253 -3.62 -6.27 -3.04
CA ALA A 253 -2.64 -6.97 -3.88
C ALA A 253 -1.20 -6.51 -3.58
N ILE A 254 -0.96 -5.21 -3.42
CA ILE A 254 0.34 -4.66 -3.06
C ILE A 254 0.78 -5.19 -1.70
N GLU A 255 -0.08 -5.17 -0.69
CA GLU A 255 0.28 -5.60 0.66
C GLU A 255 0.66 -7.08 0.74
N HIS A 256 0.00 -7.92 -0.04
CA HIS A 256 0.25 -9.37 -0.08
C HIS A 256 1.37 -9.80 -1.03
N SER A 257 1.96 -8.88 -1.79
CA SER A 257 3.03 -9.19 -2.76
C SER A 257 4.42 -8.88 -2.22
N ASP A 258 5.43 -9.41 -2.90
CA ASP A 258 6.84 -9.06 -2.75
C ASP A 258 7.28 -8.05 -3.79
N VAL A 259 6.76 -8.20 -5.02
CA VAL A 259 7.04 -7.32 -6.16
C VAL A 259 5.74 -6.91 -6.85
N CYS A 260 5.63 -5.62 -7.16
CA CYS A 260 4.53 -5.03 -7.87
C CYS A 260 4.90 -4.80 -9.34
N LEU A 261 4.14 -5.39 -10.25
CA LEU A 261 4.19 -5.15 -11.68
C LEU A 261 3.19 -4.03 -12.00
N LEU A 262 3.68 -2.79 -12.08
CA LEU A 262 2.84 -1.61 -12.36
C LEU A 262 2.64 -1.46 -13.87
N LEU A 263 1.45 -1.79 -14.36
CA LEU A 263 1.07 -1.59 -15.75
C LEU A 263 0.61 -0.16 -16.02
N VAL A 264 1.25 0.46 -17.01
CA VAL A 264 0.98 1.82 -17.50
C VAL A 264 0.53 1.73 -18.95
N ASP A 265 -0.53 2.46 -19.32
CA ASP A 265 -1.00 2.55 -20.71
C ASP A 265 -0.13 3.53 -21.50
N ALA A 266 0.66 3.04 -22.46
CA ALA A 266 1.54 3.86 -23.27
C ALA A 266 0.83 4.94 -24.07
N THR A 267 -0.45 4.72 -24.46
CA THR A 267 -1.24 5.68 -25.25
C THR A 267 -1.68 6.89 -24.45
N ARG A 268 -1.71 6.76 -23.10
CA ARG A 268 -2.10 7.83 -22.16
C ARG A 268 -0.92 8.41 -21.38
N GLY A 269 0.20 7.70 -21.37
CA GLY A 269 1.37 8.05 -20.57
C GLY A 269 1.22 7.74 -19.08
N PHE A 270 2.20 8.18 -18.30
CA PHE A 270 2.24 8.00 -16.84
C PHE A 270 1.48 9.15 -16.16
N GLU A 271 0.32 8.86 -15.60
CA GLU A 271 -0.58 9.84 -14.99
C GLU A 271 -0.53 9.80 -13.44
N GLY A 272 -1.24 10.74 -12.80
CA GLY A 272 -1.28 10.87 -11.34
C GLY A 272 -1.73 9.61 -10.60
N GLN A 273 -2.69 8.83 -11.16
CA GLN A 273 -3.12 7.56 -10.55
C GLN A 273 -2.02 6.48 -10.60
N ASP A 274 -1.22 6.43 -11.66
CA ASP A 274 -0.07 5.52 -11.75
C ASP A 274 0.98 5.89 -10.70
N ALA A 275 1.23 7.19 -10.53
CA ALA A 275 2.11 7.72 -9.49
C ALA A 275 1.62 7.34 -8.08
N ASN A 276 0.32 7.43 -7.80
CA ASN A 276 -0.25 7.05 -6.52
C ASN A 276 -0.04 5.56 -6.22
N ILE A 277 -0.27 4.68 -7.20
CA ILE A 277 -0.03 3.23 -7.06
C ILE A 277 1.46 2.94 -6.86
N PHE A 278 2.34 3.63 -7.59
CA PHE A 278 3.78 3.52 -7.43
C PHE A 278 4.23 3.88 -6.01
N TRP A 279 3.79 5.03 -5.51
CA TRP A 279 4.14 5.48 -4.16
C TRP A 279 3.53 4.60 -3.08
N LEU A 280 2.35 4.02 -3.33
CA LEU A 280 1.75 3.04 -2.44
C LEU A 280 2.61 1.77 -2.33
N ALA A 281 3.12 1.24 -3.45
CA ALA A 281 4.02 0.10 -3.46
C ALA A 281 5.34 0.41 -2.73
N GLN A 282 5.92 1.57 -2.99
CA GLN A 282 7.15 2.04 -2.34
C GLN A 282 6.98 2.20 -0.82
N ARG A 283 5.88 2.81 -0.35
CA ARG A 283 5.56 2.93 1.09
C ARG A 283 5.39 1.57 1.77
N ASN A 284 4.80 0.61 1.06
CA ASN A 284 4.68 -0.77 1.52
C ASN A 284 5.98 -1.57 1.35
N LYS A 285 7.09 -0.90 0.97
CA LYS A 285 8.42 -1.53 0.82
C LYS A 285 8.43 -2.72 -0.14
N LYS A 286 7.62 -2.63 -1.20
CA LYS A 286 7.55 -3.68 -2.23
C LYS A 286 8.56 -3.39 -3.32
N GLY A 287 9.11 -4.44 -3.93
CA GLY A 287 9.81 -4.31 -5.20
C GLY A 287 8.88 -3.77 -6.28
N VAL A 288 9.37 -2.95 -7.21
CA VAL A 288 8.57 -2.37 -8.27
C VAL A 288 9.22 -2.57 -9.64
N VAL A 289 8.41 -3.02 -10.59
CA VAL A 289 8.75 -3.04 -12.03
C VAL A 289 7.66 -2.29 -12.77
N ILE A 290 8.02 -1.28 -13.56
CA ILE A 290 7.08 -0.52 -14.38
C ILE A 290 7.00 -1.15 -15.77
N LEU A 291 5.78 -1.54 -16.17
CA LEU A 291 5.49 -2.16 -17.45
C LEU A 291 4.67 -1.20 -18.31
N VAL A 292 5.31 -0.55 -19.27
CA VAL A 292 4.67 0.35 -20.25
C VAL A 292 4.03 -0.52 -21.31
N ASN A 293 2.71 -0.77 -21.15
CA ASN A 293 1.92 -1.67 -21.98
C ASN A 293 1.23 -0.94 -23.16
N LYS A 294 0.73 -1.71 -24.10
CA LYS A 294 0.17 -1.24 -25.38
C LYS A 294 1.22 -0.52 -26.24
N TRP A 295 2.48 -0.94 -26.12
CA TRP A 295 3.59 -0.35 -26.85
C TRP A 295 3.48 -0.57 -28.37
N ASP A 296 2.66 -1.51 -28.79
CA ASP A 296 2.31 -1.77 -30.20
C ASP A 296 1.49 -0.63 -30.82
N LEU A 297 0.76 0.15 -30.03
CA LEU A 297 -0.10 1.24 -30.48
C LEU A 297 0.60 2.61 -30.54
N VAL A 298 1.84 2.71 -30.07
CA VAL A 298 2.59 3.97 -30.04
C VAL A 298 3.41 4.12 -31.32
N GLU A 299 3.29 5.28 -31.96
CA GLU A 299 4.20 5.68 -33.03
C GLU A 299 5.61 5.88 -32.49
N LYS A 300 6.60 5.27 -33.14
CA LYS A 300 7.97 5.16 -32.60
C LYS A 300 8.96 5.87 -33.50
N ASP A 301 9.74 6.74 -32.88
CA ASP A 301 11.00 7.23 -33.40
C ASP A 301 12.20 6.70 -32.57
N THR A 302 13.40 7.09 -32.92
CA THR A 302 14.63 6.67 -32.22
C THR A 302 14.72 7.18 -30.79
N HIS A 303 13.93 8.18 -30.39
CA HIS A 303 13.98 8.85 -29.10
C HIS A 303 12.76 8.55 -28.22
N THR A 304 11.66 8.01 -28.78
CA THR A 304 10.40 7.78 -28.07
C THR A 304 10.56 7.03 -26.76
N THR A 305 11.30 5.93 -26.75
CA THR A 305 11.55 5.11 -25.56
C THR A 305 12.27 5.92 -24.47
N LYS A 306 13.30 6.67 -24.84
CA LYS A 306 14.09 7.49 -23.90
C LYS A 306 13.24 8.62 -23.30
N HIS A 307 12.46 9.31 -24.10
CA HIS A 307 11.56 10.36 -23.63
C HIS A 307 10.51 9.84 -22.64
N PHE A 308 9.92 8.68 -22.93
CA PHE A 308 8.99 8.02 -22.03
C PHE A 308 9.64 7.69 -20.68
N GLU A 309 10.82 7.10 -20.73
CA GLU A 309 11.58 6.70 -19.55
C GLU A 309 11.97 7.92 -18.71
N GLU A 310 12.52 8.97 -19.32
CA GLU A 310 12.88 10.21 -18.63
C GLU A 310 11.66 10.89 -18.01
N GLY A 311 10.50 10.88 -18.70
CA GLY A 311 9.25 11.41 -18.19
C GLY A 311 8.79 10.66 -16.94
N ILE A 312 8.81 9.34 -16.96
CA ILE A 312 8.46 8.51 -15.79
C ILE A 312 9.43 8.79 -14.64
N ARG A 313 10.75 8.75 -14.87
CA ARG A 313 11.78 8.95 -13.84
C ARG A 313 11.66 10.31 -13.13
N LYS A 314 11.24 11.37 -13.85
CA LYS A 314 10.98 12.67 -13.23
C LYS A 314 9.82 12.63 -12.22
N ILE A 315 8.77 11.87 -12.52
CA ILE A 315 7.57 11.80 -11.67
C ILE A 315 7.81 10.92 -10.44
N ILE A 316 8.57 9.83 -10.59
CA ILE A 316 8.86 8.90 -9.51
C ILE A 316 10.06 9.30 -8.63
N ALA A 317 10.71 10.42 -8.93
CA ALA A 317 11.81 10.91 -8.08
C ALA A 317 11.36 11.16 -6.64
N PRO A 318 12.14 10.80 -5.60
CA PRO A 318 13.57 10.43 -5.67
C PRO A 318 13.86 8.93 -5.93
N PHE A 319 12.86 8.03 -5.91
CA PHE A 319 13.06 6.60 -6.15
C PHE A 319 13.05 6.31 -7.65
N THR A 320 14.15 6.65 -8.34
CA THR A 320 14.28 6.52 -9.80
C THR A 320 14.95 5.24 -10.26
N ASP A 321 15.61 4.50 -9.36
CA ASP A 321 16.28 3.23 -9.63
C ASP A 321 15.27 2.08 -9.73
N VAL A 322 14.40 2.15 -10.76
CA VAL A 322 13.29 1.22 -11.00
C VAL A 322 13.35 0.76 -12.46
N PRO A 323 13.25 -0.56 -12.73
CA PRO A 323 13.23 -1.07 -14.09
C PRO A 323 11.94 -0.66 -14.81
N ILE A 324 12.09 -0.18 -16.04
CA ILE A 324 11.00 0.21 -16.94
C ILE A 324 11.07 -0.67 -18.18
N ILE A 325 10.03 -1.43 -18.47
CA ILE A 325 9.98 -2.35 -19.61
C ILE A 325 8.77 -2.00 -20.49
N PHE A 326 9.03 -1.81 -21.78
CA PHE A 326 8.01 -1.56 -22.79
C PHE A 326 7.50 -2.88 -23.34
N ILE A 327 6.21 -3.17 -23.14
CA ILE A 327 5.58 -4.44 -23.47
C ILE A 327 4.33 -4.25 -24.35
N SER A 328 3.90 -5.32 -24.99
CA SER A 328 2.54 -5.45 -25.49
C SER A 328 1.95 -6.76 -25.00
N ALA A 329 0.93 -6.66 -24.14
CA ALA A 329 0.21 -7.82 -23.66
C ALA A 329 -0.60 -8.50 -24.77
N LEU A 330 -1.05 -7.73 -25.79
CA LEU A 330 -1.82 -8.23 -26.91
C LEU A 330 -0.95 -9.08 -27.86
N THR A 331 0.21 -8.55 -28.25
CA THR A 331 1.13 -9.24 -29.18
C THR A 331 2.13 -10.16 -28.44
N LYS A 332 2.02 -10.26 -27.11
CA LYS A 332 2.92 -11.01 -26.23
C LYS A 332 4.39 -10.56 -26.26
N GLN A 333 4.63 -9.31 -26.70
CA GLN A 333 5.98 -8.76 -26.83
C GLN A 333 6.59 -8.50 -25.43
N ARG A 334 7.76 -9.04 -25.15
CA ARG A 334 8.57 -8.85 -23.93
C ARG A 334 7.89 -9.26 -22.62
N ILE A 335 6.84 -10.08 -22.66
CA ILE A 335 6.14 -10.57 -21.45
C ILE A 335 7.08 -11.37 -20.55
N TYR A 336 7.88 -12.28 -21.12
CA TYR A 336 8.85 -13.07 -20.34
C TYR A 336 9.96 -12.23 -19.75
N LYS A 337 10.42 -11.20 -20.48
CA LYS A 337 11.40 -10.24 -19.95
C LYS A 337 10.87 -9.47 -18.74
N ALA A 338 9.58 -9.18 -18.72
CA ALA A 338 8.92 -8.57 -17.56
C ALA A 338 8.97 -9.48 -16.32
N ILE A 339 8.74 -10.78 -16.49
CA ILE A 339 8.82 -11.77 -15.40
C ILE A 339 10.26 -11.99 -14.95
N GLU A 340 11.20 -12.13 -15.89
CA GLU A 340 12.64 -12.22 -15.58
C GLU A 340 13.09 -11.06 -14.70
N LYS A 341 12.70 -9.83 -15.07
CA LYS A 341 13.02 -8.64 -14.28
C LYS A 341 12.30 -8.61 -12.93
N ALA A 342 11.07 -9.12 -12.83
CA ALA A 342 10.38 -9.24 -11.55
C ALA A 342 11.09 -10.20 -10.58
N VAL A 343 11.59 -11.33 -11.10
CA VAL A 343 12.39 -12.28 -10.32
C VAL A 343 13.74 -11.65 -9.90
N GLU A 344 14.39 -10.89 -10.78
CA GLU A 344 15.60 -10.15 -10.43
C GLU A 344 15.35 -9.16 -9.29
N VAL A 345 14.27 -8.37 -9.37
CA VAL A 345 13.88 -7.43 -8.30
C VAL A 345 13.57 -8.17 -7.00
N TYR A 346 12.93 -9.32 -7.05
CA TYR A 346 12.71 -10.16 -5.87
C TYR A 346 14.04 -10.62 -5.25
N ASN A 347 14.98 -11.06 -6.06
CA ASN A 347 16.31 -11.47 -5.60
C ASN A 347 17.09 -10.28 -5.00
N ASN A 348 17.01 -9.11 -5.63
CA ASN A 348 17.60 -7.86 -5.09
C ASN A 348 17.02 -7.51 -3.72
N ARG A 349 15.70 -7.75 -3.52
CA ARG A 349 15.03 -7.49 -2.25
C ARG A 349 15.49 -8.42 -1.13
N SER A 350 15.71 -9.69 -1.44
CA SER A 350 16.16 -10.71 -0.48
C SER A 350 17.68 -10.77 -0.31
N GLN A 351 18.44 -9.97 -1.05
CA GLN A 351 19.90 -9.95 -1.02
C GLN A 351 20.45 -9.66 0.38
N ARG A 352 21.44 -10.46 0.80
CA ARG A 352 22.18 -10.28 2.05
C ARG A 352 23.64 -9.94 1.79
N ILE A 353 24.08 -8.84 2.35
CA ILE A 353 25.47 -8.36 2.24
C ILE A 353 26.17 -8.68 3.55
N LYS A 354 27.33 -9.36 3.46
CA LYS A 354 28.15 -9.62 4.67
C LYS A 354 28.61 -8.27 5.27
N THR A 355 28.54 -8.16 6.59
CA THR A 355 28.91 -6.95 7.34
C THR A 355 30.33 -6.48 7.02
N SER A 356 31.29 -7.41 6.82
CA SER A 356 32.67 -7.07 6.43
C SER A 356 32.73 -6.37 5.08
N VAL A 357 32.06 -6.91 4.05
CA VAL A 357 32.01 -6.35 2.70
C VAL A 357 31.31 -4.98 2.70
N LEU A 358 30.23 -4.84 3.48
CA LEU A 358 29.50 -3.59 3.61
C LEU A 358 30.39 -2.49 4.22
N ASN A 359 31.10 -2.80 5.31
CA ASN A 359 31.97 -1.82 5.99
C ASN A 359 33.22 -1.51 5.17
N GLU A 360 33.84 -2.50 4.53
CA GLU A 360 35.00 -2.31 3.66
C GLU A 360 34.71 -1.32 2.53
N TYR A 361 33.49 -1.34 1.99
CA TYR A 361 33.08 -0.42 0.94
C TYR A 361 32.61 0.93 1.49
N MET A 362 31.73 0.94 2.50
CA MET A 362 31.05 2.16 2.93
C MET A 362 31.91 3.06 3.82
N LEU A 363 32.74 2.49 4.73
CA LEU A 363 33.50 3.31 5.68
C LEU A 363 34.50 4.25 5.01
N PRO A 364 35.30 3.85 4.02
CA PRO A 364 36.20 4.79 3.31
C PRO A 364 35.45 5.93 2.62
N ILE A 365 34.27 5.65 2.05
CA ILE A 365 33.43 6.68 1.40
C ILE A 365 32.90 7.68 2.43
N ILE A 366 32.45 7.19 3.58
CA ILE A 366 31.94 8.01 4.69
C ILE A 366 33.08 8.84 5.31
N GLU A 367 34.27 8.28 5.44
CA GLU A 367 35.46 9.01 5.93
C GLU A 367 35.88 10.12 4.98
N ALA A 368 35.83 9.87 3.66
CA ALA A 368 36.14 10.89 2.64
C ALA A 368 35.04 11.98 2.55
N THR A 369 33.78 11.61 2.84
CA THR A 369 32.63 12.53 2.80
C THR A 369 31.78 12.36 4.08
N PRO A 370 32.23 12.90 5.22
CA PRO A 370 31.53 12.76 6.49
C PRO A 370 30.24 13.57 6.52
N PRO A 371 29.27 13.22 7.39
CA PRO A 371 28.08 14.04 7.60
C PRO A 371 28.45 15.48 7.96
N PRO A 372 27.75 16.49 7.43
CA PRO A 372 28.02 17.89 7.74
C PRO A 372 27.94 18.14 9.25
N ALA A 373 28.95 18.87 9.78
CA ALA A 373 28.95 19.28 11.18
C ALA A 373 27.74 20.16 11.49
N THR A 374 27.06 19.89 12.57
CA THR A 374 25.88 20.67 13.02
C THR A 374 26.17 21.30 14.38
N LYS A 375 26.01 22.60 14.51
CA LYS A 375 26.27 23.38 15.75
C LYS A 375 27.67 23.13 16.31
N GLY A 376 28.69 23.07 15.43
CA GLY A 376 30.09 22.82 15.82
C GLY A 376 30.40 21.38 16.28
N LYS A 377 29.45 20.45 16.18
CA LYS A 377 29.63 19.04 16.54
C LYS A 377 29.97 18.20 15.31
N TYR A 378 31.05 17.44 15.36
CA TYR A 378 31.45 16.52 14.33
C TYR A 378 30.72 15.17 14.50
N ILE A 379 30.12 14.70 13.39
CA ILE A 379 29.42 13.42 13.35
C ILE A 379 30.34 12.36 12.78
N LYS A 380 30.56 11.29 13.54
CA LYS A 380 31.39 10.16 13.12
C LYS A 380 30.55 8.90 13.06
N ILE A 381 30.50 8.27 11.88
CA ILE A 381 29.91 6.94 11.69
C ILE A 381 31.00 5.91 11.90
N LYS A 382 30.76 4.92 12.76
CA LYS A 382 31.76 3.95 13.22
C LYS A 382 31.73 2.64 12.44
N TYR A 383 30.53 2.16 12.11
CA TYR A 383 30.29 0.96 11.33
C TYR A 383 28.83 0.91 10.86
N CYS A 384 28.53 -0.02 9.95
CA CYS A 384 27.20 -0.25 9.45
C CYS A 384 26.91 -1.74 9.33
N ILE A 385 25.63 -2.08 9.42
CA ILE A 385 25.14 -3.45 9.29
C ILE A 385 23.86 -3.47 8.43
N GLN A 386 23.59 -4.58 7.77
CA GLN A 386 22.28 -4.90 7.24
C GLN A 386 21.51 -5.70 8.29
N LEU A 387 20.25 -5.31 8.56
CA LEU A 387 19.38 -6.04 9.50
C LEU A 387 18.92 -7.37 8.88
N PRO A 388 18.72 -8.43 9.68
CA PRO A 388 18.23 -9.73 9.20
C PRO A 388 16.70 -9.71 9.00
N THR A 389 16.22 -8.78 8.17
CA THR A 389 14.80 -8.60 7.84
C THR A 389 14.56 -8.91 6.37
N ASP A 390 13.34 -9.28 5.96
CA ASP A 390 13.02 -9.55 4.55
C ASP A 390 13.18 -8.36 3.61
N LEU A 391 13.46 -7.19 4.19
CA LEU A 391 13.70 -5.95 3.48
C LEU A 391 15.16 -5.53 3.61
N PRO A 392 15.76 -4.88 2.61
CA PRO A 392 17.10 -4.35 2.72
C PRO A 392 17.11 -3.10 3.62
N GLN A 393 17.32 -3.33 4.91
CA GLN A 393 17.41 -2.31 5.94
C GLN A 393 18.83 -2.21 6.45
N PHE A 394 19.39 -0.99 6.46
CA PHE A 394 20.77 -0.72 6.87
C PHE A 394 20.79 0.19 8.09
N VAL A 395 21.60 -0.16 9.08
CA VAL A 395 21.84 0.66 10.28
C VAL A 395 23.28 1.15 10.28
N PHE A 396 23.44 2.46 10.33
CA PHE A 396 24.71 3.14 10.48
C PHE A 396 24.85 3.68 11.89
N PHE A 397 25.86 3.23 12.63
CA PHE A 397 26.07 3.62 14.02
C PHE A 397 26.95 4.86 14.09
N ALA A 398 26.36 5.95 14.58
CA ALA A 398 26.97 7.27 14.71
C ALA A 398 26.94 7.77 16.15
N ASN A 399 27.87 8.67 16.48
CA ASN A 399 27.89 9.32 17.80
C ASN A 399 26.75 10.33 18.04
N LEU A 400 26.19 10.91 16.96
CA LEU A 400 25.18 11.98 17.00
C LEU A 400 24.17 11.79 15.87
N PRO A 401 23.42 10.68 15.82
CA PRO A 401 22.55 10.32 14.70
C PRO A 401 21.44 11.33 14.45
N GLN A 402 20.94 12.02 15.48
CA GLN A 402 19.87 13.02 15.40
C GLN A 402 20.22 14.27 14.57
N TYR A 403 21.49 14.48 14.27
CA TYR A 403 21.94 15.61 13.43
C TYR A 403 22.19 15.23 11.97
N ILE A 404 22.05 13.96 11.61
CA ILE A 404 22.19 13.50 10.22
C ILE A 404 20.91 13.81 9.46
N LYS A 405 21.02 14.67 8.43
CA LYS A 405 19.90 15.14 7.63
C LYS A 405 19.62 14.26 6.41
N ASP A 406 18.43 14.34 5.85
CA ASP A 406 17.99 13.58 4.66
C ASP A 406 18.93 13.66 3.45
N PRO A 407 19.56 14.80 3.10
CA PRO A 407 20.52 14.82 2.00
C PRO A 407 21.68 13.85 2.18
N TYR A 408 22.17 13.66 3.41
CA TYR A 408 23.22 12.71 3.71
C TYR A 408 22.72 11.26 3.67
N ARG A 409 21.49 11.02 4.13
CA ARG A 409 20.84 9.70 3.99
C ARG A 409 20.74 9.30 2.52
N ARG A 410 20.31 10.20 1.63
CA ARG A 410 20.28 9.98 0.17
C ARG A 410 21.67 9.73 -0.43
N PHE A 411 22.68 10.44 0.03
CA PHE A 411 24.06 10.19 -0.38
C PHE A 411 24.49 8.75 -0.05
N VAL A 412 24.24 8.30 1.18
CA VAL A 412 24.55 6.94 1.61
C VAL A 412 23.77 5.90 0.81
N GLU A 413 22.48 6.14 0.56
CA GLU A 413 21.64 5.29 -0.29
C GLU A 413 22.21 5.16 -1.70
N ASN A 414 22.55 6.27 -2.34
CA ASN A 414 23.13 6.27 -3.68
C ASN A 414 24.43 5.46 -3.74
N LYS A 415 25.29 5.59 -2.71
CA LYS A 415 26.53 4.82 -2.64
C LYS A 415 26.29 3.31 -2.45
N LEU A 416 25.28 2.93 -1.69
CA LEU A 416 24.87 1.52 -1.60
C LEU A 416 24.40 0.99 -2.97
N ARG A 417 23.56 1.76 -3.70
CA ARG A 417 23.07 1.38 -5.04
C ARG A 417 24.15 1.33 -6.10
N GLU A 418 25.20 2.16 -6.00
CA GLU A 418 26.35 2.13 -6.92
C GLU A 418 27.13 0.80 -6.85
N LYS A 419 27.21 0.18 -5.67
CA LYS A 419 27.99 -1.05 -5.44
C LYS A 419 27.15 -2.31 -5.48
N PHE A 420 25.96 -2.23 -4.90
CA PHE A 420 25.08 -3.39 -4.73
C PHE A 420 23.81 -3.20 -5.57
N ASN A 421 23.42 -4.24 -6.28
CA ASN A 421 22.24 -4.19 -7.12
C ASN A 421 20.96 -4.20 -6.26
N PHE A 422 20.34 -3.03 -6.11
CA PHE A 422 19.04 -2.85 -5.47
C PHE A 422 18.01 -2.25 -6.44
N GLU A 423 18.21 -2.42 -7.74
CA GLU A 423 17.29 -1.94 -8.75
C GLU A 423 15.87 -2.44 -8.45
N GLY A 424 14.90 -1.54 -8.46
CA GLY A 424 13.50 -1.82 -8.21
C GLY A 424 13.12 -1.99 -6.73
N VAL A 425 14.07 -1.87 -5.79
CA VAL A 425 13.82 -2.14 -4.37
C VAL A 425 14.01 -0.88 -3.51
N PRO A 426 13.00 -0.49 -2.69
CA PRO A 426 13.17 0.55 -1.70
C PRO A 426 14.16 0.13 -0.60
N LEU A 427 15.06 1.04 -0.20
CA LEU A 427 16.01 0.83 0.90
C LEU A 427 15.57 1.63 2.12
N ASP A 428 15.76 1.04 3.31
CA ASP A 428 15.65 1.75 4.57
C ASP A 428 17.04 1.98 5.17
N ILE A 429 17.35 3.23 5.48
CA ILE A 429 18.62 3.62 6.09
C ILE A 429 18.35 4.28 7.43
N PHE A 430 18.86 3.69 8.48
CA PHE A 430 18.73 4.18 9.83
C PHE A 430 20.09 4.64 10.37
N PHE A 431 20.07 5.73 11.11
CA PHE A 431 21.21 6.16 11.90
C PHE A 431 20.87 6.00 13.38
N ARG A 432 21.72 5.29 14.12
CA ARG A 432 21.49 4.99 15.55
C ARG A 432 22.74 5.29 16.37
N GLU A 433 22.56 5.61 17.62
CA GLU A 433 23.62 5.64 18.61
C GLU A 433 23.99 4.20 19.00
N LYS A 434 25.28 4.00 19.31
CA LYS A 434 25.78 2.66 19.67
C LYS A 434 25.43 2.34 21.11
#